data_4f15f1d3eb2bdc9bde6745eefbb86e75
#
_entry.id   4f15f1d3eb2bdc9bde6745eefbb86e75
#
_cell.length_a   1.000
_cell.length_b   1.000
_cell.length_c   1.000
_cell.angle_alpha   90.00
_cell.angle_beta   90.00
_cell.angle_gamma   90.00
#
_symmetry.space_group_name_H-M   'P 1'
#
loop_
_entity.id
_entity.type
_entity.pdbx_description
1 polymer ?
#
loop_
_entity_poly.entity_id
_entity_poly.type
_entity_poly.pdbx_seq_one_letter_code
_entity_poly.pdbx_strand_id
1 'polypeptide(L)'
;THELAHALAARSFRIRVPRITLFLFGGAAEIESDAETPGAECVIALAGPLLSLTLAIAFAVIGQSELSEAQRKLLLSDPAQALASSGPLTTACLWLASINLMLALFNLIPGFPLDVGRVLRALVWRVSGNFVLATRVAGAAGQYVGWLLMLSGVWLLLGQGRPGGLWYVFLGWFLSHLARASLTDVVMRHALGRQKVRDLMQTRFDSVDAGVDVHEFVEQYLLRGPQTLWPVREQGIITGMAGLAGASRFSPDERWRHRVIEIMEPLATFPTVAADARASEALPLLAAAGDSPVPVLDQGVFVGFLR
;
A
#
# COMPACT_ATOMS: atom_id res chain seq x y z
N THR A 1 18.67 3.04 4.26
CA THR A 1 19.55 3.10 3.05
C THR A 1 18.96 2.30 1.90
N HIS A 2 18.52 1.07 2.11
CA HIS A 2 17.90 0.20 1.11
C HIS A 2 16.72 0.89 0.38
N GLU A 3 15.70 1.35 1.13
CA GLU A 3 14.54 2.07 0.59
C GLU A 3 14.92 3.38 -0.12
N LEU A 4 15.97 4.04 0.36
CA LEU A 4 16.47 5.24 -0.29
C LEU A 4 17.01 4.95 -1.70
N ALA A 5 17.63 3.78 -1.90
CA ALA A 5 18.12 3.36 -3.22
C ALA A 5 16.94 3.16 -4.20
N HIS A 6 15.87 2.48 -3.75
CA HIS A 6 14.65 2.36 -4.55
C HIS A 6 14.05 3.72 -4.89
N ALA A 7 13.95 4.62 -3.91
CA ALA A 7 13.40 5.96 -4.10
C ALA A 7 14.21 6.80 -5.08
N LEU A 8 15.55 6.75 -5.00
CA LEU A 8 16.43 7.47 -5.93
C LEU A 8 16.35 6.88 -7.34
N ALA A 9 16.32 5.54 -7.46
CA ALA A 9 16.10 4.88 -8.74
C ALA A 9 14.74 5.25 -9.35
N ALA A 10 13.66 5.23 -8.57
CA ALA A 10 12.32 5.63 -9.03
C ALA A 10 12.29 7.07 -9.54
N ARG A 11 12.93 8.00 -8.82
CA ARG A 11 13.06 9.41 -9.25
C ARG A 11 13.81 9.58 -10.57
N SER A 12 14.80 8.74 -10.87
CA SER A 12 15.52 8.80 -12.16
C SER A 12 14.61 8.47 -13.35
N PHE A 13 13.53 7.71 -13.11
CA PHE A 13 12.46 7.42 -14.07
C PHE A 13 11.27 8.38 -13.96
N ARG A 14 11.42 9.53 -13.29
CA ARG A 14 10.39 10.57 -13.09
C ARG A 14 9.17 10.11 -12.29
N ILE A 15 9.30 9.02 -11.55
CA ILE A 15 8.26 8.54 -10.65
C ILE A 15 8.36 9.32 -9.34
N ARG A 16 7.24 9.89 -8.89
CA ARG A 16 7.19 10.64 -7.62
C ARG A 16 7.24 9.70 -6.43
N VAL A 17 8.08 10.05 -5.46
CA VAL A 17 8.17 9.37 -4.16
C VAL A 17 7.93 10.45 -3.10
N PRO A 18 6.69 10.65 -2.66
CA PRO A 18 6.34 11.74 -1.75
C PRO A 18 6.92 11.50 -0.36
N ARG A 19 6.98 10.25 0.11
CA ARG A 19 7.39 9.93 1.47
C ARG A 19 8.12 8.60 1.54
N ILE A 20 9.09 8.52 2.44
CA ILE A 20 9.70 7.25 2.89
C ILE A 20 9.36 7.12 4.38
N THR A 21 8.57 6.13 4.73
CA THR A 21 8.21 5.84 6.11
C THR A 21 9.11 4.77 6.67
N LEU A 22 9.75 5.02 7.80
CA LEU A 22 10.60 4.06 8.50
C LEU A 22 9.78 3.38 9.60
N PHE A 23 9.80 2.07 9.62
CA PHE A 23 9.20 1.23 10.64
C PHE A 23 10.29 0.49 11.41
N LEU A 24 9.92 -0.11 12.54
CA LEU A 24 10.85 -0.88 13.37
C LEU A 24 11.54 -2.02 12.60
N PHE A 25 10.87 -2.62 11.65
CA PHE A 25 11.36 -3.76 10.86
C PHE A 25 11.83 -3.40 9.44
N GLY A 26 11.93 -2.11 9.10
CA GLY A 26 12.35 -1.68 7.77
C GLY A 26 11.79 -0.33 7.38
N GLY A 27 11.74 -0.05 6.08
CA GLY A 27 11.13 1.14 5.51
C GLY A 27 10.14 0.77 4.43
N ALA A 28 9.28 1.71 4.07
CA ALA A 28 8.44 1.64 2.90
C ALA A 28 8.52 2.97 2.16
N ALA A 29 8.98 2.93 0.92
CA ALA A 29 8.91 4.07 0.02
C ALA A 29 7.51 4.10 -0.61
N GLU A 30 6.79 5.19 -0.38
CA GLU A 30 5.49 5.42 -1.01
C GLU A 30 5.74 5.85 -2.46
N ILE A 31 5.66 4.88 -3.38
CA ILE A 31 5.83 5.11 -4.82
C ILE A 31 4.44 5.37 -5.40
N GLU A 32 4.22 6.57 -5.95
CA GLU A 32 2.91 7.07 -6.36
C GLU A 32 2.31 6.30 -7.57
N SER A 33 3.17 5.73 -8.41
CA SER A 33 2.74 4.94 -9.58
C SER A 33 3.67 3.77 -9.85
N ASP A 34 3.12 2.69 -10.42
CA ASP A 34 3.93 1.59 -10.95
C ASP A 34 4.85 2.07 -12.08
N ALA A 35 5.96 1.35 -12.28
CA ALA A 35 6.87 1.63 -13.39
C ALA A 35 6.16 1.43 -14.74
N GLU A 36 6.34 2.37 -15.67
CA GLU A 36 5.70 2.32 -16.99
C GLU A 36 6.34 1.29 -17.94
N THR A 37 7.56 0.86 -17.65
CA THR A 37 8.32 -0.08 -18.47
C THR A 37 8.95 -1.18 -17.64
N PRO A 38 9.09 -2.41 -18.20
CA PRO A 38 9.76 -3.50 -17.52
C PRO A 38 11.21 -3.17 -17.13
N GLY A 39 11.90 -2.36 -17.95
CA GLY A 39 13.27 -1.95 -17.67
C GLY A 39 13.38 -1.05 -16.45
N ALA A 40 12.48 -0.06 -16.34
CA ALA A 40 12.43 0.82 -15.16
C ALA A 40 12.13 0.02 -13.90
N GLU A 41 11.16 -0.90 -13.96
CA GLU A 41 10.83 -1.75 -12.82
C GLU A 41 12.01 -2.60 -12.36
N CYS A 42 12.74 -3.21 -13.29
CA CYS A 42 13.92 -4.04 -12.99
C CYS A 42 15.01 -3.21 -12.29
N VAL A 43 15.32 -2.02 -12.80
CA VAL A 43 16.34 -1.13 -12.22
C VAL A 43 15.92 -0.66 -10.83
N ILE A 44 14.68 -0.23 -10.66
CA ILE A 44 14.16 0.20 -9.37
C ILE A 44 14.24 -0.96 -8.37
N ALA A 45 13.80 -2.15 -8.73
CA ALA A 45 13.77 -3.30 -7.86
C ALA A 45 15.19 -3.78 -7.45
N LEU A 46 16.16 -3.71 -8.34
CA LEU A 46 17.55 -4.10 -8.03
C LEU A 46 18.33 -3.08 -7.21
N ALA A 47 17.91 -1.81 -7.21
CA ALA A 47 18.65 -0.73 -6.56
C ALA A 47 18.87 -0.97 -5.06
N GLY A 48 17.84 -1.42 -4.33
CA GLY A 48 17.92 -1.73 -2.90
C GLY A 48 18.88 -2.87 -2.58
N PRO A 49 18.67 -4.07 -3.14
CA PRO A 49 19.55 -5.21 -2.93
C PRO A 49 21.01 -4.93 -3.30
N LEU A 50 21.25 -4.23 -4.42
CA LEU A 50 22.62 -3.87 -4.84
C LEU A 50 23.29 -2.90 -3.86
N LEU A 51 22.57 -1.87 -3.37
CA LEU A 51 23.12 -0.98 -2.36
C LEU A 51 23.40 -1.73 -1.06
N SER A 52 22.47 -2.57 -0.60
CA SER A 52 22.69 -3.36 0.61
C SER A 52 23.88 -4.30 0.47
N LEU A 53 24.05 -4.95 -0.67
CA LEU A 53 25.23 -5.81 -0.92
C LEU A 53 26.52 -5.00 -0.92
N THR A 54 26.53 -3.83 -1.56
CA THR A 54 27.69 -2.92 -1.58
C THR A 54 28.06 -2.48 -0.16
N LEU A 55 27.08 -2.09 0.65
CA LEU A 55 27.30 -1.72 2.04
C LEU A 55 27.76 -2.90 2.89
N ALA A 56 27.22 -4.09 2.67
CA ALA A 56 27.67 -5.31 3.34
C ALA A 56 29.15 -5.57 3.09
N ILE A 57 29.59 -5.49 1.83
CA ILE A 57 31.00 -5.66 1.46
C ILE A 57 31.88 -4.56 2.07
N ALA A 58 31.48 -3.29 1.95
CA ALA A 58 32.23 -2.17 2.49
C ALA A 58 32.42 -2.29 4.00
N PHE A 59 31.36 -2.55 4.76
CA PHE A 59 31.44 -2.74 6.21
C PHE A 59 32.22 -4.01 6.59
N ALA A 60 32.11 -5.09 5.82
CA ALA A 60 32.89 -6.29 6.05
C ALA A 60 34.38 -6.04 5.85
N VAL A 61 34.76 -5.31 4.81
CA VAL A 61 36.18 -4.95 4.55
C VAL A 61 36.75 -4.08 5.67
N ILE A 62 35.99 -3.02 6.07
CA ILE A 62 36.39 -2.13 7.17
C ILE A 62 36.52 -2.94 8.49
N GLY A 63 35.50 -3.73 8.82
CA GLY A 63 35.51 -4.51 10.06
C GLY A 63 36.60 -5.55 10.11
N GLN A 64 36.88 -6.23 8.98
CA GLN A 64 37.93 -7.25 8.93
C GLN A 64 39.36 -6.68 8.90
N SER A 65 39.57 -5.45 8.41
CA SER A 65 40.90 -4.82 8.38
C SER A 65 41.46 -4.56 9.78
N GLU A 66 40.56 -4.36 10.75
CA GLU A 66 40.93 -4.12 12.16
C GLU A 66 41.14 -5.41 12.99
N LEU A 67 40.79 -6.58 12.44
CA LEU A 67 40.88 -7.85 13.14
C LEU A 67 42.31 -8.45 13.04
N SER A 68 42.81 -8.92 14.16
CA SER A 68 44.00 -9.76 14.21
C SER A 68 43.76 -11.14 13.57
N GLU A 69 44.80 -11.84 13.18
CA GLU A 69 44.74 -13.21 12.64
C GLU A 69 43.99 -14.18 13.58
N ALA A 70 44.20 -14.04 14.89
CA ALA A 70 43.52 -14.85 15.89
C ALA A 70 42.04 -14.58 15.94
N GLN A 71 41.63 -13.31 15.87
CA GLN A 71 40.21 -12.90 15.87
C GLN A 71 39.51 -13.31 14.57
N ARG A 72 40.18 -13.29 13.42
CA ARG A 72 39.61 -13.77 12.14
C ARG A 72 39.34 -15.28 12.19
N LYS A 73 40.22 -16.07 12.77
CA LYS A 73 39.99 -17.51 12.99
C LYS A 73 38.84 -17.73 13.97
N LEU A 74 38.79 -16.95 15.05
CA LEU A 74 37.75 -17.03 16.04
C LEU A 74 36.39 -16.65 15.46
N LEU A 75 36.31 -15.68 14.54
CA LEU A 75 35.06 -15.28 13.88
C LEU A 75 34.37 -16.42 13.12
N LEU A 76 35.16 -17.39 12.62
CA LEU A 76 34.66 -18.58 11.93
C LEU A 76 34.16 -19.69 12.88
N SER A 77 34.79 -19.81 14.07
CA SER A 77 34.51 -20.87 15.04
C SER A 77 33.52 -20.41 16.12
N ASP A 78 33.67 -19.20 16.63
CA ASP A 78 32.80 -18.57 17.65
C ASP A 78 32.66 -17.08 17.38
N PRO A 79 31.67 -16.69 16.52
CA PRO A 79 31.44 -15.30 16.16
C PRO A 79 31.12 -14.41 17.38
N ALA A 80 30.44 -14.95 18.40
CA ALA A 80 30.04 -14.18 19.56
C ALA A 80 31.27 -13.77 20.40
N GLN A 81 32.19 -14.69 20.61
CA GLN A 81 33.44 -14.42 21.34
C GLN A 81 34.40 -13.51 20.53
N ALA A 82 34.44 -13.69 19.21
CA ALA A 82 35.22 -12.81 18.33
C ALA A 82 34.72 -11.35 18.42
N LEU A 83 33.42 -11.13 18.36
CA LEU A 83 32.82 -9.81 18.49
C LEU A 83 33.02 -9.21 19.89
N ALA A 84 32.91 -10.02 20.96
CA ALA A 84 33.14 -9.57 22.33
C ALA A 84 34.59 -9.13 22.59
N SER A 85 35.56 -9.70 21.86
CA SER A 85 36.99 -9.36 21.97
C SER A 85 37.42 -8.24 21.01
N SER A 86 36.52 -7.75 20.16
CA SER A 86 36.78 -6.70 19.17
C SER A 86 36.43 -5.31 19.70
N GLY A 87 37.02 -4.27 19.11
CA GLY A 87 36.68 -2.89 19.43
C GLY A 87 35.28 -2.53 18.98
N PRO A 88 34.68 -1.47 19.58
CA PRO A 88 33.28 -1.08 19.28
C PRO A 88 33.04 -0.78 17.81
N LEU A 89 33.97 -0.14 17.12
CA LEU A 89 33.88 0.19 15.69
C LEU A 89 33.87 -1.08 14.83
N THR A 90 34.80 -2.00 15.08
CA THR A 90 34.88 -3.29 14.40
C THR A 90 33.60 -4.09 14.57
N THR A 91 33.09 -4.18 15.81
CA THR A 91 31.84 -4.87 16.13
C THR A 91 30.69 -4.24 15.39
N ALA A 92 30.55 -2.90 15.39
CA ALA A 92 29.51 -2.18 14.66
C ALA A 92 29.59 -2.44 13.14
N CYS A 93 30.78 -2.39 12.54
CA CYS A 93 30.98 -2.67 11.13
C CYS A 93 30.58 -4.11 10.77
N LEU A 94 30.98 -5.10 11.54
CA LEU A 94 30.62 -6.50 11.28
C LEU A 94 29.11 -6.77 11.46
N TRP A 95 28.47 -6.13 12.43
CA TRP A 95 27.01 -6.16 12.58
C TRP A 95 26.30 -5.54 11.39
N LEU A 96 26.73 -4.33 10.96
CA LEU A 96 26.15 -3.66 9.80
C LEU A 96 26.38 -4.46 8.51
N ALA A 97 27.54 -5.08 8.35
CA ALA A 97 27.80 -5.99 7.24
C ALA A 97 26.82 -7.16 7.22
N SER A 98 26.64 -7.82 8.37
CA SER A 98 25.73 -8.97 8.48
C SER A 98 24.28 -8.61 8.22
N ILE A 99 23.79 -7.49 8.77
CA ILE A 99 22.42 -7.01 8.57
C ILE A 99 22.17 -6.67 7.10
N ASN A 100 23.11 -5.93 6.46
CA ASN A 100 22.95 -5.56 5.05
C ASN A 100 23.06 -6.78 4.12
N LEU A 101 23.93 -7.73 4.43
CA LEU A 101 24.02 -9.00 3.69
C LEU A 101 22.73 -9.80 3.80
N MET A 102 22.19 -9.95 5.03
CA MET A 102 20.95 -10.66 5.27
C MET A 102 19.77 -10.00 4.54
N LEU A 103 19.70 -8.65 4.57
CA LEU A 103 18.69 -7.88 3.86
C LEU A 103 18.79 -8.09 2.34
N ALA A 104 20.00 -8.05 1.78
CA ALA A 104 20.24 -8.30 0.37
C ALA A 104 19.82 -9.73 -0.01
N LEU A 105 20.28 -10.74 0.73
CA LEU A 105 19.99 -12.15 0.45
C LEU A 105 18.49 -12.46 0.57
N PHE A 106 17.82 -11.90 1.58
CA PHE A 106 16.39 -12.08 1.75
C PHE A 106 15.61 -11.50 0.56
N ASN A 107 16.00 -10.31 0.08
CA ASN A 107 15.37 -9.68 -1.08
C ASN A 107 15.74 -10.32 -2.43
N LEU A 108 16.76 -11.22 -2.46
CA LEU A 108 17.09 -12.02 -3.65
C LEU A 108 16.12 -13.21 -3.87
N ILE A 109 15.24 -13.51 -2.93
CA ILE A 109 14.25 -14.58 -3.08
C ILE A 109 13.25 -14.20 -4.18
N PRO A 110 13.06 -15.05 -5.23
CA PRO A 110 12.23 -14.74 -6.38
C PRO A 110 10.73 -14.89 -6.05
N GLY A 111 10.09 -13.85 -5.61
CA GLY A 111 8.64 -13.87 -5.34
C GLY A 111 8.18 -12.62 -4.61
N PHE A 112 6.93 -12.19 -4.87
CA PHE A 112 6.33 -11.10 -4.10
C PHE A 112 6.20 -11.48 -2.62
N PRO A 113 6.36 -10.50 -1.72
CA PRO A 113 6.52 -9.06 -1.93
C PRO A 113 7.97 -8.56 -2.07
N LEU A 114 8.93 -9.45 -2.27
CA LEU A 114 10.35 -9.15 -2.25
C LEU A 114 10.83 -8.52 -3.57
N ASP A 115 11.99 -7.85 -3.54
CA ASP A 115 12.47 -7.07 -4.69
C ASP A 115 12.75 -7.93 -5.93
N VAL A 116 13.35 -9.11 -5.78
CA VAL A 116 13.57 -10.01 -6.92
C VAL A 116 12.25 -10.61 -7.43
N GLY A 117 11.19 -10.61 -6.63
CA GLY A 117 9.83 -10.86 -7.12
C GLY A 117 9.38 -9.80 -8.14
N ARG A 118 9.74 -8.53 -7.93
CA ARG A 118 9.50 -7.44 -8.89
C ARG A 118 10.40 -7.59 -10.14
N VAL A 119 11.64 -8.02 -9.97
CA VAL A 119 12.52 -8.36 -11.11
C VAL A 119 11.93 -9.50 -11.92
N LEU A 120 11.43 -10.55 -11.28
CA LEU A 120 10.74 -11.65 -11.95
C LEU A 120 9.50 -11.14 -12.71
N ARG A 121 8.71 -10.27 -12.11
CA ARG A 121 7.58 -9.61 -12.77
C ARG A 121 8.05 -8.85 -14.02
N ALA A 122 9.09 -8.03 -13.90
CA ALA A 122 9.63 -7.24 -15.00
C ALA A 122 10.10 -8.13 -16.16
N LEU A 123 10.78 -9.24 -15.86
CA LEU A 123 11.22 -10.19 -16.88
C LEU A 123 10.05 -10.87 -17.60
N VAL A 124 9.09 -11.39 -16.85
CA VAL A 124 7.89 -12.01 -17.43
C VAL A 124 7.08 -10.99 -18.23
N TRP A 125 6.95 -9.76 -17.72
CA TRP A 125 6.26 -8.67 -18.44
C TRP A 125 6.98 -8.32 -19.75
N ARG A 126 8.31 -8.25 -19.76
CA ARG A 126 9.11 -7.99 -20.96
C ARG A 126 8.88 -9.05 -22.05
N VAL A 127 8.75 -10.32 -21.65
CA VAL A 127 8.59 -11.44 -22.59
C VAL A 127 7.14 -11.60 -23.04
N SER A 128 6.18 -11.50 -22.13
CA SER A 128 4.76 -11.75 -22.39
C SER A 128 4.00 -10.52 -22.90
N GLY A 129 4.52 -9.31 -22.69
CA GLY A 129 3.80 -8.06 -22.94
C GLY A 129 2.60 -7.84 -21.99
N ASN A 130 2.34 -8.75 -21.06
CA ASN A 130 1.16 -8.73 -20.19
C ASN A 130 1.54 -8.54 -18.71
N PHE A 131 1.30 -7.32 -18.21
CA PHE A 131 1.61 -6.94 -16.84
C PHE A 131 0.83 -7.76 -15.79
N VAL A 132 -0.45 -8.05 -16.05
CA VAL A 132 -1.28 -8.83 -15.13
C VAL A 132 -0.80 -10.28 -15.01
N LEU A 133 -0.44 -10.90 -16.16
CA LEU A 133 0.15 -12.23 -16.16
C LEU A 133 1.47 -12.26 -15.39
N ALA A 134 2.34 -11.29 -15.63
CA ALA A 134 3.62 -11.16 -14.95
C ALA A 134 3.44 -11.03 -13.43
N THR A 135 2.48 -10.23 -13.00
CA THR A 135 2.13 -10.07 -11.57
C THR A 135 1.62 -11.36 -10.95
N ARG A 136 0.78 -12.11 -11.69
CA ARG A 136 0.30 -13.44 -11.21
C ARG A 136 1.45 -14.43 -11.04
N VAL A 137 2.39 -14.46 -11.99
CA VAL A 137 3.56 -15.36 -11.92
C VAL A 137 4.45 -15.00 -10.73
N ALA A 138 4.76 -13.72 -10.52
CA ALA A 138 5.57 -13.26 -9.39
C ALA A 138 4.87 -13.50 -8.03
N GLY A 139 3.55 -13.29 -7.98
CA GLY A 139 2.75 -13.60 -6.79
C GLY A 139 2.69 -15.10 -6.49
N ALA A 140 2.50 -15.94 -7.49
CA ALA A 140 2.54 -17.39 -7.34
C ALA A 140 3.92 -17.86 -6.85
N ALA A 141 5.01 -17.34 -7.42
CA ALA A 141 6.36 -17.66 -6.96
C ALA A 141 6.56 -17.32 -5.47
N GLY A 142 6.10 -16.14 -5.01
CA GLY A 142 6.14 -15.76 -3.60
C GLY A 142 5.31 -16.69 -2.69
N GLN A 143 4.15 -17.13 -3.15
CA GLN A 143 3.34 -18.11 -2.44
C GLN A 143 4.06 -19.47 -2.34
N TYR A 144 4.68 -19.95 -3.41
CA TYR A 144 5.48 -21.19 -3.39
C TYR A 144 6.63 -21.11 -2.40
N VAL A 145 7.37 -20.01 -2.38
CA VAL A 145 8.43 -19.78 -1.39
C VAL A 145 7.86 -19.83 0.03
N GLY A 146 6.74 -19.16 0.27
CA GLY A 146 6.07 -19.18 1.57
C GLY A 146 5.65 -20.61 1.99
N TRP A 147 5.10 -21.40 1.06
CA TRP A 147 4.76 -22.82 1.32
C TRP A 147 6.00 -23.65 1.63
N LEU A 148 7.10 -23.48 0.90
CA LEU A 148 8.36 -24.18 1.19
C LEU A 148 8.90 -23.84 2.57
N LEU A 149 8.84 -22.57 2.97
CA LEU A 149 9.23 -22.16 4.31
C LEU A 149 8.33 -22.78 5.40
N MET A 150 7.01 -22.79 5.20
CA MET A 150 6.09 -23.46 6.14
C MET A 150 6.39 -24.94 6.26
N LEU A 151 6.56 -25.64 5.16
CA LEU A 151 6.89 -27.07 5.16
C LEU A 151 8.22 -27.35 5.85
N SER A 152 9.25 -26.55 5.57
CA SER A 152 10.55 -26.66 6.26
C SER A 152 10.43 -26.40 7.76
N GLY A 153 9.60 -25.43 8.15
CA GLY A 153 9.31 -25.14 9.56
C GLY A 153 8.60 -26.30 10.28
N VAL A 154 7.61 -26.89 9.64
CA VAL A 154 6.93 -28.09 10.15
C VAL A 154 7.91 -29.26 10.28
N TRP A 155 8.76 -29.48 9.29
CA TRP A 155 9.80 -30.49 9.34
C TRP A 155 10.79 -30.29 10.51
N LEU A 156 11.25 -29.04 10.71
CA LEU A 156 12.14 -28.71 11.84
C LEU A 156 11.46 -28.95 13.19
N LEU A 157 10.17 -28.60 13.29
CA LEU A 157 9.40 -28.71 14.53
C LEU A 157 9.08 -30.18 14.87
N LEU A 158 8.49 -30.91 13.93
CA LEU A 158 7.99 -32.27 14.16
C LEU A 158 9.05 -33.36 13.89
N GLY A 159 9.91 -33.16 12.89
CA GLY A 159 10.93 -34.12 12.50
C GLY A 159 12.22 -34.03 13.34
N GLN A 160 12.58 -32.81 13.78
CA GLN A 160 13.84 -32.59 14.52
C GLN A 160 13.62 -32.10 15.96
N GLY A 161 12.36 -31.85 16.38
CA GLY A 161 12.07 -31.32 17.73
C GLY A 161 12.61 -29.92 17.98
N ARG A 162 12.90 -29.14 16.94
CA ARG A 162 13.49 -27.80 17.07
C ARG A 162 12.42 -26.71 17.15
N PRO A 163 12.26 -25.98 18.28
CA PRO A 163 11.24 -24.94 18.44
C PRO A 163 11.34 -23.80 17.43
N GLY A 164 12.56 -23.54 16.91
CA GLY A 164 12.78 -22.55 15.85
C GLY A 164 12.00 -22.80 14.57
N GLY A 165 11.52 -24.04 14.33
CA GLY A 165 10.64 -24.36 13.20
C GLY A 165 9.36 -23.53 13.17
N LEU A 166 8.84 -23.11 14.34
CA LEU A 166 7.66 -22.26 14.44
C LEU A 166 7.86 -20.90 13.75
N TRP A 167 9.06 -20.35 13.84
CA TRP A 167 9.43 -19.11 13.17
C TRP A 167 9.35 -19.22 11.64
N TYR A 168 9.83 -20.34 11.09
CA TYR A 168 9.74 -20.60 9.64
C TYR A 168 8.31 -20.77 9.17
N VAL A 169 7.46 -21.43 9.96
CA VAL A 169 6.01 -21.54 9.67
C VAL A 169 5.37 -20.17 9.64
N PHE A 170 5.63 -19.35 10.67
CA PHE A 170 5.11 -17.98 10.73
C PHE A 170 5.58 -17.12 9.55
N LEU A 171 6.89 -17.13 9.26
CA LEU A 171 7.46 -16.37 8.16
C LEU A 171 6.89 -16.80 6.81
N GLY A 172 6.74 -18.10 6.57
CA GLY A 172 6.15 -18.63 5.35
C GLY A 172 4.69 -18.25 5.18
N TRP A 173 3.90 -18.32 6.25
CA TRP A 173 2.51 -17.86 6.26
C TRP A 173 2.43 -16.36 5.96
N PHE A 174 3.24 -15.55 6.62
CA PHE A 174 3.28 -14.11 6.45
C PHE A 174 3.64 -13.71 5.02
N LEU A 175 4.69 -14.31 4.43
CA LEU A 175 5.07 -14.08 3.04
C LEU A 175 3.96 -14.49 2.06
N SER A 176 3.33 -15.66 2.27
CA SER A 176 2.23 -16.10 1.43
C SER A 176 1.04 -15.15 1.48
N HIS A 177 0.75 -14.60 2.68
CA HIS A 177 -0.34 -13.64 2.87
C HIS A 177 -0.04 -12.31 2.15
N LEU A 178 1.16 -11.77 2.32
CA LEU A 178 1.59 -10.55 1.64
C LEU A 178 1.63 -10.70 0.11
N ALA A 179 2.08 -11.85 -0.39
CA ALA A 179 2.10 -12.13 -1.83
C ALA A 179 0.69 -12.10 -2.44
N ARG A 180 -0.32 -12.62 -1.73
CA ARG A 180 -1.73 -12.56 -2.15
C ARG A 180 -2.28 -11.14 -2.12
N ALA A 181 -2.01 -10.41 -1.04
CA ALA A 181 -2.48 -9.04 -0.89
C ALA A 181 -1.94 -8.13 -2.02
N SER A 182 -0.63 -8.22 -2.30
CA SER A 182 0.01 -7.49 -3.40
C SER A 182 -0.59 -7.81 -4.77
N LEU A 183 -0.90 -9.08 -5.03
CA LEU A 183 -1.52 -9.50 -6.28
C LEU A 183 -2.91 -8.88 -6.45
N THR A 184 -3.72 -8.92 -5.39
CA THR A 184 -5.10 -8.39 -5.42
C THR A 184 -5.10 -6.88 -5.68
N ASP A 185 -4.24 -6.13 -5.00
CA ASP A 185 -4.12 -4.68 -5.17
C ASP A 185 -3.75 -4.29 -6.61
N VAL A 186 -2.71 -4.93 -7.17
CA VAL A 186 -2.25 -4.65 -8.54
C VAL A 186 -3.32 -5.01 -9.58
N VAL A 187 -3.98 -6.15 -9.45
CA VAL A 187 -5.03 -6.57 -10.39
C VAL A 187 -6.22 -5.63 -10.34
N MET A 188 -6.63 -5.22 -9.13
CA MET A 188 -7.69 -4.22 -8.96
C MET A 188 -7.34 -2.88 -9.59
N ARG A 189 -6.17 -2.32 -9.27
CA ARG A 189 -5.72 -1.04 -9.84
C ARG A 189 -5.64 -1.10 -11.37
N HIS A 190 -5.15 -2.19 -11.93
CA HIS A 190 -5.06 -2.34 -13.38
C HIS A 190 -6.44 -2.49 -14.05
N ALA A 191 -7.36 -3.22 -13.43
CA ALA A 191 -8.73 -3.35 -13.92
C ALA A 191 -9.48 -2.01 -13.88
N LEU A 192 -9.37 -1.29 -12.77
CA LEU A 192 -10.03 0.01 -12.56
C LEU A 192 -9.33 1.15 -13.30
N GLY A 193 -8.02 1.07 -13.52
CA GLY A 193 -7.26 2.10 -14.24
C GLY A 193 -7.65 2.27 -15.71
N ARG A 194 -8.37 1.30 -16.29
CA ARG A 194 -8.91 1.37 -17.67
C ARG A 194 -10.30 2.00 -17.75
N GLN A 195 -10.99 2.12 -16.62
CA GLN A 195 -12.35 2.66 -16.56
C GLN A 195 -12.34 4.09 -16.01
N LYS A 196 -13.23 4.92 -16.53
CA LYS A 196 -13.46 6.25 -15.99
C LYS A 196 -14.47 6.19 -14.85
N VAL A 197 -14.38 7.14 -13.93
CA VAL A 197 -15.35 7.28 -12.83
C VAL A 197 -16.78 7.37 -13.37
N ARG A 198 -17.00 8.06 -14.49
CA ARG A 198 -18.32 8.20 -15.14
C ARG A 198 -18.96 6.86 -15.54
N ASP A 199 -18.15 5.83 -15.82
CA ASP A 199 -18.64 4.52 -16.23
C ASP A 199 -19.10 3.67 -15.04
N LEU A 200 -18.65 4.02 -13.84
CA LEU A 200 -18.91 3.30 -12.59
C LEU A 200 -19.81 4.06 -11.62
N MET A 201 -19.98 5.38 -11.83
CA MET A 201 -20.76 6.21 -10.92
C MET A 201 -22.24 5.89 -10.99
N GLN A 202 -22.92 6.08 -9.87
CA GLN A 202 -24.35 5.99 -9.73
C GLN A 202 -24.98 7.34 -10.14
N THR A 203 -25.68 7.37 -11.26
CA THR A 203 -26.34 8.59 -11.77
C THR A 203 -27.80 8.73 -11.29
N ARG A 204 -28.34 7.64 -10.73
CA ARG A 204 -29.70 7.66 -10.14
C ARG A 204 -29.58 7.98 -8.65
N PHE A 205 -30.01 9.15 -8.29
CA PHE A 205 -30.05 9.64 -6.91
C PHE A 205 -31.27 10.56 -6.77
N ASP A 206 -31.84 10.57 -5.58
CA ASP A 206 -32.85 11.52 -5.22
C ASP A 206 -32.20 12.76 -4.59
N SER A 207 -32.79 13.93 -4.80
CA SER A 207 -32.32 15.19 -4.24
C SER A 207 -33.44 15.85 -3.46
N VAL A 208 -33.09 16.65 -2.47
CA VAL A 208 -34.01 17.41 -1.66
C VAL A 208 -33.89 18.89 -1.99
N ASP A 209 -35.03 19.63 -1.96
CA ASP A 209 -35.02 21.07 -2.11
C ASP A 209 -34.53 21.74 -0.83
N ALA A 210 -33.73 22.80 -0.97
CA ALA A 210 -33.17 23.55 0.15
C ALA A 210 -34.21 24.16 1.09
N GLY A 211 -35.42 24.39 0.58
CA GLY A 211 -36.56 24.98 1.32
C GLY A 211 -37.37 23.99 2.13
N VAL A 212 -37.19 22.68 1.97
CA VAL A 212 -37.85 21.63 2.76
C VAL A 212 -37.48 21.77 4.23
N ASP A 213 -38.43 21.57 5.15
CA ASP A 213 -38.10 21.57 6.57
C ASP A 213 -37.35 20.29 6.99
N VAL A 214 -36.59 20.40 8.08
CA VAL A 214 -35.72 19.29 8.55
C VAL A 214 -36.58 18.10 9.04
N HIS A 215 -37.80 18.34 9.53
CA HIS A 215 -38.69 17.26 9.95
C HIS A 215 -39.13 16.42 8.74
N GLU A 216 -39.65 17.08 7.69
CA GLU A 216 -40.04 16.42 6.44
C GLU A 216 -38.86 15.69 5.81
N PHE A 217 -37.64 16.29 5.84
CA PHE A 217 -36.43 15.66 5.35
C PHE A 217 -36.13 14.35 6.09
N VAL A 218 -36.26 14.34 7.42
CA VAL A 218 -36.02 13.11 8.21
C VAL A 218 -37.06 12.04 7.87
N GLU A 219 -38.36 12.41 7.91
CA GLU A 219 -39.48 11.46 7.79
C GLU A 219 -39.64 10.89 6.36
N GLN A 220 -39.46 11.72 5.35
CA GLN A 220 -39.74 11.32 3.97
C GLN A 220 -38.49 10.88 3.20
N TYR A 221 -37.29 11.37 3.58
CA TYR A 221 -36.06 11.11 2.84
C TYR A 221 -35.13 10.19 3.62
N LEU A 222 -34.72 10.55 4.84
CA LEU A 222 -33.74 9.76 5.57
C LEU A 222 -34.26 8.39 6.05
N LEU A 223 -35.54 8.32 6.50
CA LEU A 223 -36.11 7.08 7.04
C LEU A 223 -36.70 6.15 5.97
N ARG A 224 -36.96 6.63 4.78
CA ARG A 224 -37.62 5.83 3.72
C ARG A 224 -36.68 5.31 2.64
N GLY A 225 -35.48 5.84 2.51
CA GLY A 225 -34.57 5.48 1.44
C GLY A 225 -33.26 4.88 1.93
N PRO A 226 -32.57 4.09 1.08
CA PRO A 226 -31.24 3.57 1.38
C PRO A 226 -30.13 4.62 1.23
N GLN A 227 -30.48 5.83 0.82
CA GLN A 227 -29.54 6.91 0.57
C GLN A 227 -29.15 7.57 1.89
N THR A 228 -27.85 7.67 2.16
CA THR A 228 -27.31 8.23 3.40
C THR A 228 -26.91 9.69 3.29
N LEU A 229 -26.63 10.13 2.06
CA LEU A 229 -26.22 11.50 1.74
C LEU A 229 -27.10 12.03 0.62
N TRP A 230 -27.77 13.14 0.86
CA TRP A 230 -28.77 13.71 -0.04
C TRP A 230 -28.27 15.00 -0.67
N PRO A 231 -28.18 15.08 -2.02
CA PRO A 231 -27.90 16.32 -2.72
C PRO A 231 -28.98 17.34 -2.45
N VAL A 232 -28.57 18.54 -2.04
CA VAL A 232 -29.48 19.66 -1.77
C VAL A 232 -29.53 20.57 -2.98
N ARG A 233 -30.74 20.81 -3.48
CA ARG A 233 -30.97 21.63 -4.65
C ARG A 233 -31.47 23.02 -4.24
N GLU A 234 -30.73 24.02 -4.71
CA GLU A 234 -31.12 25.43 -4.57
C GLU A 234 -31.24 26.04 -5.97
N GLN A 235 -32.40 26.58 -6.29
CA GLN A 235 -32.73 27.15 -7.62
C GLN A 235 -32.39 26.22 -8.80
N GLY A 236 -32.55 24.91 -8.63
CA GLY A 236 -32.30 23.91 -9.67
C GLY A 236 -30.85 23.38 -9.74
N ILE A 237 -29.94 23.95 -8.98
CA ILE A 237 -28.53 23.56 -8.92
C ILE A 237 -28.24 22.86 -7.59
N ILE A 238 -27.41 21.81 -7.62
CA ILE A 238 -26.95 21.13 -6.39
C ILE A 238 -25.78 21.91 -5.82
N THR A 239 -25.96 22.50 -4.63
CA THR A 239 -25.01 23.37 -3.95
C THR A 239 -24.32 22.70 -2.77
N GLY A 240 -24.93 21.63 -2.22
CA GLY A 240 -24.39 20.93 -1.07
C GLY A 240 -25.05 19.58 -0.85
N MET A 241 -24.73 18.99 0.29
CA MET A 241 -25.22 17.69 0.73
C MET A 241 -25.81 17.79 2.13
N ALA A 242 -26.90 17.08 2.38
CA ALA A 242 -27.50 16.91 3.70
C ALA A 242 -27.57 15.43 4.07
N GLY A 243 -27.42 15.13 5.35
CA GLY A 243 -27.49 13.78 5.88
C GLY A 243 -27.88 13.75 7.34
N LEU A 244 -27.80 12.55 7.94
CA LEU A 244 -28.21 12.33 9.32
C LEU A 244 -27.43 13.21 10.32
N ALA A 245 -26.14 13.43 10.08
CA ALA A 245 -25.30 14.26 10.95
C ALA A 245 -25.81 15.71 11.03
N GLY A 246 -26.22 16.29 9.91
CA GLY A 246 -26.83 17.61 9.87
C GLY A 246 -28.18 17.66 10.58
N ALA A 247 -29.06 16.68 10.29
CA ALA A 247 -30.39 16.59 10.87
C ALA A 247 -30.38 16.36 12.39
N SER A 248 -29.35 15.71 12.92
CA SER A 248 -29.18 15.45 14.35
C SER A 248 -28.76 16.69 15.17
N ARG A 249 -28.43 17.80 14.53
CA ARG A 249 -28.13 19.08 15.23
C ARG A 249 -29.35 19.68 15.91
N PHE A 250 -30.56 19.31 15.46
CA PHE A 250 -31.80 19.81 15.99
C PHE A 250 -32.61 18.70 16.67
N SER A 251 -33.19 19.03 17.84
CA SER A 251 -34.13 18.15 18.52
C SER A 251 -35.40 17.92 17.67
N PRO A 252 -36.14 16.81 17.84
CA PRO A 252 -37.34 16.51 17.06
C PRO A 252 -38.34 17.65 17.02
N ASP A 253 -38.50 18.38 18.16
CA ASP A 253 -39.46 19.48 18.28
C ASP A 253 -39.03 20.77 17.58
N GLU A 254 -37.73 20.92 17.30
CA GLU A 254 -37.17 22.09 16.62
C GLU A 254 -37.15 21.93 15.11
N ARG A 255 -37.12 20.70 14.60
CA ARG A 255 -36.92 20.38 13.17
C ARG A 255 -37.96 21.04 12.24
N TRP A 256 -39.16 21.36 12.70
CA TRP A 256 -40.19 22.08 11.94
C TRP A 256 -39.85 23.55 11.66
N ARG A 257 -38.94 24.12 12.44
CA ARG A 257 -38.56 25.52 12.33
C ARG A 257 -37.35 25.76 11.47
N HIS A 258 -36.60 24.68 11.17
CA HIS A 258 -35.34 24.74 10.43
C HIS A 258 -35.49 24.11 9.06
N ARG A 259 -34.77 24.65 8.09
CA ARG A 259 -34.78 24.18 6.71
C ARG A 259 -33.54 23.38 6.39
N VAL A 260 -33.60 22.55 5.33
CA VAL A 260 -32.49 21.70 4.86
C VAL A 260 -31.25 22.53 4.52
N ILE A 261 -31.43 23.76 4.02
CA ILE A 261 -30.31 24.68 3.76
C ILE A 261 -29.44 24.97 5.00
N GLU A 262 -30.02 24.96 6.20
CA GLU A 262 -29.33 25.25 7.46
C GLU A 262 -28.49 24.08 7.95
N ILE A 263 -28.82 22.87 7.53
CA ILE A 263 -28.09 21.62 7.87
C ILE A 263 -27.21 21.11 6.72
N MET A 264 -27.32 21.74 5.56
CA MET A 264 -26.54 21.42 4.39
C MET A 264 -25.06 21.75 4.61
N GLU A 265 -24.20 20.85 4.19
CA GLU A 265 -22.78 21.11 4.08
C GLU A 265 -22.43 21.42 2.61
N PRO A 266 -21.69 22.50 2.33
CA PRO A 266 -21.30 22.85 0.96
C PRO A 266 -20.59 21.70 0.26
N LEU A 267 -20.81 21.54 -1.04
CA LEU A 267 -20.21 20.47 -1.83
C LEU A 267 -18.65 20.49 -1.77
N ALA A 268 -18.07 21.68 -1.62
CA ALA A 268 -16.62 21.86 -1.51
C ALA A 268 -15.99 21.27 -0.24
N THR A 269 -16.78 20.96 0.80
CA THR A 269 -16.26 20.33 2.04
C THR A 269 -16.09 18.82 1.91
N PHE A 270 -16.70 18.21 0.89
CA PHE A 270 -16.59 16.77 0.66
C PHE A 270 -15.38 16.44 -0.22
N PRO A 271 -14.73 15.28 0.00
CA PRO A 271 -13.80 14.74 -0.97
C PRO A 271 -14.57 14.40 -2.25
N THR A 272 -14.22 15.06 -3.35
CA THR A 272 -14.88 14.90 -4.64
C THR A 272 -13.93 14.28 -5.67
N VAL A 273 -14.48 13.62 -6.68
CA VAL A 273 -13.72 13.07 -7.80
C VAL A 273 -14.29 13.56 -9.13
N ALA A 274 -13.44 13.81 -10.11
CA ALA A 274 -13.89 14.20 -11.44
C ALA A 274 -14.46 13.00 -12.21
N ALA A 275 -15.54 13.22 -12.96
CA ALA A 275 -16.18 12.17 -13.77
C ALA A 275 -15.23 11.56 -14.82
N ASP A 276 -14.31 12.36 -15.36
CA ASP A 276 -13.31 11.91 -16.34
C ASP A 276 -12.04 11.31 -15.71
N ALA A 277 -11.88 11.38 -14.39
CA ALA A 277 -10.76 10.74 -13.70
C ALA A 277 -10.79 9.22 -13.88
N ARG A 278 -9.63 8.59 -13.74
CA ARG A 278 -9.55 7.12 -13.75
C ARG A 278 -10.15 6.58 -12.45
N ALA A 279 -10.87 5.48 -12.53
CA ALA A 279 -11.47 4.85 -11.34
C ALA A 279 -10.44 4.47 -10.27
N SER A 280 -9.20 4.17 -10.68
CA SER A 280 -8.09 3.91 -9.75
C SER A 280 -7.70 5.12 -8.88
N GLU A 281 -7.93 6.35 -9.36
CA GLU A 281 -7.66 7.58 -8.62
C GLU A 281 -8.70 7.83 -7.50
N ALA A 282 -9.90 7.25 -7.66
CA ALA A 282 -10.96 7.33 -6.67
C ALA A 282 -10.79 6.35 -5.50
N LEU A 283 -9.97 5.30 -5.63
CA LEU A 283 -9.79 4.27 -4.60
C LEU A 283 -9.35 4.83 -3.22
N PRO A 284 -8.36 5.73 -3.14
CA PRO A 284 -7.96 6.31 -1.84
C PRO A 284 -9.09 7.13 -1.21
N LEU A 285 -9.89 7.83 -2.03
CA LEU A 285 -11.02 8.63 -1.57
C LEU A 285 -12.14 7.73 -1.03
N LEU A 286 -12.45 6.63 -1.72
CA LEU A 286 -13.42 5.63 -1.27
C LEU A 286 -12.96 4.95 0.03
N ALA A 287 -11.68 4.60 0.14
CA ALA A 287 -11.13 4.02 1.35
C ALA A 287 -11.20 4.99 2.55
N ALA A 288 -10.98 6.28 2.33
CA ALA A 288 -11.09 7.31 3.36
C ALA A 288 -12.55 7.63 3.72
N ALA A 289 -13.46 7.54 2.77
CA ALA A 289 -14.89 7.81 2.97
C ALA A 289 -15.63 6.64 3.68
N GLY A 290 -15.04 5.43 3.72
CA GLY A 290 -15.67 4.25 4.29
C GLY A 290 -16.98 3.91 3.56
N ASP A 291 -18.10 3.87 4.31
CA ASP A 291 -19.41 3.57 3.75
C ASP A 291 -20.12 4.81 3.12
N SER A 292 -19.51 6.00 3.23
CA SER A 292 -20.07 7.22 2.69
C SER A 292 -19.83 7.32 1.18
N PRO A 293 -20.84 7.68 0.37
CA PRO A 293 -20.67 7.85 -1.07
C PRO A 293 -19.79 9.08 -1.35
N VAL A 294 -18.90 8.96 -2.35
CA VAL A 294 -18.05 10.06 -2.81
C VAL A 294 -18.76 10.81 -3.94
N PRO A 295 -19.00 12.13 -3.80
CA PRO A 295 -19.60 12.94 -4.86
C PRO A 295 -18.72 13.01 -6.10
N VAL A 296 -19.33 12.85 -7.28
CA VAL A 296 -18.68 12.95 -8.59
C VAL A 296 -19.05 14.26 -9.26
N LEU A 297 -18.04 14.99 -9.73
CA LEU A 297 -18.23 16.27 -10.41
C LEU A 297 -17.84 16.15 -11.89
N ASP A 298 -18.61 16.76 -12.76
CA ASP A 298 -18.25 17.01 -14.16
C ASP A 298 -18.19 18.52 -14.39
N GLN A 299 -17.02 19.04 -14.70
CA GLN A 299 -16.76 20.48 -14.84
C GLN A 299 -17.29 21.34 -13.66
N GLY A 300 -17.17 20.80 -12.45
CA GLY A 300 -17.63 21.48 -11.23
C GLY A 300 -19.12 21.28 -10.89
N VAL A 301 -19.88 20.60 -11.74
CA VAL A 301 -21.28 20.29 -11.52
C VAL A 301 -21.39 18.86 -10.96
N PHE A 302 -22.21 18.69 -9.92
CA PHE A 302 -22.49 17.38 -9.36
C PHE A 302 -23.28 16.51 -10.36
N VAL A 303 -22.79 15.30 -10.64
CA VAL A 303 -23.38 14.38 -11.63
C VAL A 303 -23.74 13.00 -11.06
N GLY A 304 -23.29 12.67 -9.88
CA GLY A 304 -23.59 11.38 -9.25
C GLY A 304 -22.70 11.03 -8.07
N PHE A 305 -22.79 9.79 -7.65
CA PHE A 305 -22.02 9.23 -6.54
C PHE A 305 -21.16 8.05 -6.99
N LEU A 306 -20.01 7.89 -6.36
CA LEU A 306 -19.20 6.69 -6.43
C LEU A 306 -19.23 5.99 -5.06
N ARG A 307 -19.44 4.66 -5.06
CA ARG A 307 -19.48 3.81 -3.86
C ARG A 307 -18.54 2.62 -4.00
#